data_6973d6ba66d4f50db3d31f6314cf5ffd
#
_entry.id   6973d6ba66d4f50db3d31f6314cf5ffd
#
_cell.length_a   1.000
_cell.length_b   1.000
_cell.length_c   1.000
_cell.angle_alpha   90.00
_cell.angle_beta   90.00
_cell.angle_gamma   90.00
#
_symmetry.space_group_name_H-M   'P 1'
#
loop_
_entity.id
_entity.type
_entity.pdbx_description
1 polymer ?
#
loop_
_entity_poly.entity_id
_entity_poly.type
_entity_poly.pdbx_seq_one_letter_code
_entity_poly.pdbx_strand_id
1 'polypeptide(L)'
;MTTKTDSPIPRIYQAPMEGVIDHHVRALLSAIGGVDICVTEFVRVTHTRLPRRVFTRLCPELDSGASTASGTPVRLQLLGGNPETMAWNAARAVEVGARAIDLNFGCPAKSVNNSDGGACLLQSPHRVEAIVGAVRRALPDSIPVTAKIRLGYSDRSSYMDNARAAEAGGASELAVHARSKVDGYRPPAYWEYIGEIREQLSIPVIANGDIWTVSDFQRCREVTGCGAFMLGRSLLARPDLGLQIKAYCEERQYQPMDWQQVVTLLWGYYRATREIYPAKYLGNRIKQWLAYLKLAFPEAQLFFERIKRLREADMLEAEFAREMATDTPETEAA
;
A
#
# COMPACT_ATOMS: atom_id res chain seq x y z
N MET A 1 -18.44 -30.02 0.76
CA MET A 1 -17.38 -29.11 0.27
C MET A 1 -18.00 -27.72 0.22
N THR A 2 -17.90 -26.95 1.29
CA THR A 2 -18.33 -25.57 1.33
C THR A 2 -17.29 -24.75 0.58
N THR A 3 -17.64 -24.25 -0.59
CA THR A 3 -16.89 -23.24 -1.30
C THR A 3 -16.71 -22.04 -0.37
N LYS A 4 -15.47 -21.72 -0.01
CA LYS A 4 -15.11 -20.40 0.56
C LYS A 4 -15.36 -19.34 -0.52
N THR A 5 -16.62 -19.14 -0.88
CA THR A 5 -17.01 -18.00 -1.71
C THR A 5 -17.01 -16.81 -0.77
N ASP A 6 -15.92 -16.12 -0.80
CA ASP A 6 -15.78 -14.79 -0.26
C ASP A 6 -16.94 -13.91 -0.77
N SER A 7 -17.24 -12.89 0.03
CA SER A 7 -18.20 -11.84 -0.33
C SER A 7 -18.07 -11.50 -1.82
N PRO A 8 -19.17 -11.32 -2.56
CA PRO A 8 -19.13 -10.88 -3.95
C PRO A 8 -18.32 -9.58 -4.11
N ILE A 9 -18.26 -8.75 -3.06
CA ILE A 9 -17.50 -7.51 -2.99
C ILE A 9 -16.14 -7.79 -2.37
N PRO A 10 -15.03 -7.57 -3.10
CA PRO A 10 -13.70 -7.85 -2.60
C PRO A 10 -13.27 -6.85 -1.53
N ARG A 11 -12.40 -7.29 -0.62
CA ARG A 11 -11.70 -6.40 0.28
C ARG A 11 -10.50 -5.78 -0.42
N ILE A 12 -10.41 -4.45 -0.43
CA ILE A 12 -9.33 -3.69 -1.09
C ILE A 12 -8.39 -3.09 -0.04
N TYR A 13 -7.11 -3.40 -0.19
CA TYR A 13 -6.03 -2.90 0.65
C TYR A 13 -5.19 -1.87 -0.11
N GLN A 14 -4.87 -0.76 0.54
CA GLN A 14 -3.80 0.10 0.06
C GLN A 14 -2.45 -0.47 0.50
N ALA A 15 -1.56 -0.71 -0.48
CA ALA A 15 -0.23 -1.29 -0.24
C ALA A 15 0.73 -0.32 0.46
N PRO A 16 1.64 -0.81 1.32
CA PRO A 16 2.73 -0.03 1.87
C PRO A 16 3.72 0.37 0.76
N MET A 17 4.03 1.67 0.66
CA MET A 17 4.98 2.20 -0.33
C MET A 17 5.85 3.28 0.33
N GLU A 18 7.04 2.86 0.81
CA GLU A 18 7.99 3.74 1.50
C GLU A 18 8.41 4.95 0.64
N GLY A 19 8.37 6.13 1.23
CA GLY A 19 8.69 7.39 0.58
C GLY A 19 7.66 7.84 -0.47
N VAL A 20 6.52 7.14 -0.59
CA VAL A 20 5.50 7.43 -1.61
C VAL A 20 4.11 7.60 -1.00
N ILE A 21 3.61 6.62 -0.25
CA ILE A 21 2.29 6.70 0.40
C ILE A 21 2.49 6.97 1.90
N ASP A 22 2.57 8.26 2.24
CA ASP A 22 2.57 8.73 3.62
C ASP A 22 1.14 8.83 4.18
N HIS A 23 1.00 9.34 5.41
CA HIS A 23 -0.30 9.49 6.06
C HIS A 23 -1.24 10.48 5.33
N HIS A 24 -0.70 11.52 4.66
CA HIS A 24 -1.53 12.43 3.86
C HIS A 24 -2.10 11.74 2.64
N VAL A 25 -1.29 10.96 1.92
CA VAL A 25 -1.76 10.19 0.76
C VAL A 25 -2.75 9.11 1.20
N ARG A 26 -2.52 8.43 2.35
CA ARG A 26 -3.49 7.48 2.92
C ARG A 26 -4.82 8.14 3.23
N ALA A 27 -4.79 9.32 3.86
CA ALA A 27 -5.99 10.08 4.18
C ALA A 27 -6.79 10.44 2.92
N LEU A 28 -6.11 10.90 1.86
CA LEU A 28 -6.75 11.25 0.59
C LEU A 28 -7.35 10.03 -0.12
N LEU A 29 -6.57 8.95 -0.29
CA LEU A 29 -7.04 7.74 -0.96
C LEU A 29 -8.21 7.08 -0.22
N SER A 30 -8.17 7.07 1.12
CA SER A 30 -9.28 6.52 1.92
C SER A 30 -10.52 7.42 1.91
N ALA A 31 -10.36 8.74 1.80
CA ALA A 31 -11.48 9.68 1.69
C ALA A 31 -12.23 9.57 0.36
N ILE A 32 -11.54 9.21 -0.74
CA ILE A 32 -12.16 8.88 -2.02
C ILE A 32 -13.09 7.67 -1.84
N GLY A 33 -12.69 6.70 -1.01
CA GLY A 33 -13.42 5.46 -0.77
C GLY A 33 -12.90 4.30 -1.60
N GLY A 34 -13.53 3.13 -1.44
CA GLY A 34 -13.14 1.90 -2.14
C GLY A 34 -11.92 1.18 -1.52
N VAL A 35 -11.21 1.80 -0.58
CA VAL A 35 -10.15 1.17 0.22
C VAL A 35 -10.70 0.78 1.58
N ASP A 36 -10.57 -0.49 1.96
CA ASP A 36 -11.08 -1.02 3.24
C ASP A 36 -10.03 -1.02 4.34
N ILE A 37 -8.74 -1.13 3.98
CA ILE A 37 -7.63 -1.16 4.92
C ILE A 37 -6.41 -0.45 4.29
N CYS A 38 -5.77 0.41 5.06
CA CYS A 38 -4.48 0.98 4.70
C CYS A 38 -3.34 0.28 5.45
N VAL A 39 -2.18 0.11 4.79
CA VAL A 39 -0.95 -0.36 5.43
C VAL A 39 0.09 0.75 5.34
N THR A 40 0.75 1.05 6.47
CA THR A 40 1.73 2.14 6.53
C THR A 40 3.03 1.80 5.79
N GLU A 41 3.83 2.82 5.50
CA GLU A 41 5.26 2.62 5.30
C GLU A 41 5.84 1.87 6.49
N PHE A 42 6.91 1.09 6.28
CA PHE A 42 7.43 0.28 7.37
C PHE A 42 8.24 1.08 8.39
N VAL A 43 8.05 0.76 9.63
CA VAL A 43 8.97 1.12 10.72
C VAL A 43 10.13 0.13 10.71
N ARG A 44 11.35 0.64 10.52
CA ARG A 44 12.54 -0.19 10.55
C ARG A 44 12.94 -0.51 11.99
N VAL A 45 12.88 -1.78 12.33
CA VAL A 45 13.31 -2.34 13.63
C VAL A 45 14.75 -2.83 13.49
N THR A 46 15.61 -2.38 14.39
CA THR A 46 17.02 -2.80 14.49
C THR A 46 17.24 -3.52 15.82
N HIS A 47 18.14 -2.98 16.67
CA HIS A 47 18.55 -3.66 17.91
C HIS A 47 17.91 -3.06 19.18
N THR A 48 17.13 -1.98 19.07
CA THR A 48 16.62 -1.24 20.21
C THR A 48 15.10 -1.16 20.23
N ARG A 49 14.51 -0.98 21.41
CA ARG A 49 13.12 -0.61 21.58
C ARG A 49 12.93 0.84 21.11
N LEU A 50 12.09 1.04 20.12
CA LEU A 50 11.89 2.33 19.46
C LEU A 50 11.00 3.27 20.32
N PRO A 51 11.31 4.56 20.36
CA PRO A 51 10.47 5.54 21.05
C PRO A 51 9.18 5.82 20.28
N ARG A 52 8.10 6.25 20.99
CA ARG A 52 6.79 6.59 20.42
C ARG A 52 6.87 7.41 19.13
N ARG A 53 7.72 8.44 19.12
CA ARG A 53 7.86 9.36 17.97
C ARG A 53 8.19 8.68 16.63
N VAL A 54 8.85 7.50 16.67
CA VAL A 54 9.20 6.76 15.43
C VAL A 54 7.95 6.16 14.81
N PHE A 55 7.03 5.65 15.63
CA PHE A 55 5.77 5.09 15.18
C PHE A 55 4.80 6.19 14.72
N THR A 56 4.60 7.23 15.56
CA THR A 56 3.63 8.31 15.28
C THR A 56 4.05 9.19 14.11
N ARG A 57 5.35 9.28 13.79
CA ARG A 57 5.82 9.98 12.58
C ARG A 57 5.34 9.33 11.29
N LEU A 58 5.30 8.00 11.22
CA LEU A 58 4.87 7.25 10.04
C LEU A 58 3.36 6.93 10.08
N CYS A 59 2.80 6.86 11.26
CA CYS A 59 1.41 6.56 11.51
C CYS A 59 0.84 7.48 12.60
N PRO A 60 0.56 8.77 12.31
CA PRO A 60 -0.08 9.66 13.28
C PRO A 60 -1.50 9.19 13.62
N GLU A 61 -2.11 8.35 12.80
CA GLU A 61 -3.41 7.72 13.04
C GLU A 61 -3.45 6.89 14.33
N LEU A 62 -2.29 6.50 14.89
CA LEU A 62 -2.20 5.83 16.21
C LEU A 62 -2.81 6.68 17.33
N ASP A 63 -2.78 8.00 17.21
CA ASP A 63 -3.35 8.93 18.19
C ASP A 63 -4.87 9.08 18.04
N SER A 64 -5.46 8.56 16.95
CA SER A 64 -6.88 8.63 16.62
C SER A 64 -7.52 7.24 16.39
N GLY A 65 -7.05 6.22 17.13
CA GLY A 65 -7.64 4.89 17.09
C GLY A 65 -7.19 4.01 15.92
N ALA A 66 -6.03 4.33 15.32
CA ALA A 66 -5.44 3.62 14.18
C ALA A 66 -6.38 3.55 12.95
N SER A 67 -7.05 4.68 12.67
CA SER A 67 -7.92 4.85 11.51
C SER A 67 -7.66 6.21 10.86
N THR A 68 -7.83 6.29 9.54
CA THR A 68 -7.82 7.57 8.83
C THR A 68 -9.02 8.43 9.22
N ALA A 69 -9.03 9.70 8.86
CA ALA A 69 -10.15 10.60 9.15
C ALA A 69 -11.49 10.13 8.53
N SER A 70 -11.43 9.35 7.43
CA SER A 70 -12.61 8.71 6.83
C SER A 70 -13.05 7.41 7.51
N GLY A 71 -12.37 6.99 8.60
CA GLY A 71 -12.68 5.78 9.35
C GLY A 71 -12.02 4.50 8.81
N THR A 72 -11.19 4.59 7.78
CA THR A 72 -10.50 3.41 7.23
C THR A 72 -9.40 2.94 8.19
N PRO A 73 -9.43 1.66 8.64
CA PRO A 73 -8.41 1.10 9.52
C PRO A 73 -7.00 1.16 8.93
N VAL A 74 -6.02 1.46 9.79
CA VAL A 74 -4.60 1.53 9.41
C VAL A 74 -3.81 0.47 10.16
N ARG A 75 -3.12 -0.40 9.41
CA ARG A 75 -2.16 -1.38 9.95
C ARG A 75 -0.76 -0.80 9.96
N LEU A 76 -0.12 -0.83 11.11
CA LEU A 76 1.28 -0.42 11.23
C LEU A 76 2.19 -1.52 10.73
N GLN A 77 3.02 -1.23 9.73
CA GLN A 77 3.97 -2.20 9.20
C GLN A 77 5.33 -2.08 9.89
N LEU A 78 5.89 -3.24 10.30
CA LEU A 78 7.24 -3.37 10.86
C LEU A 78 8.14 -4.13 9.89
N LEU A 79 9.45 -3.80 9.88
CA LEU A 79 10.46 -4.46 9.11
C LEU A 79 11.72 -4.68 9.94
N GLY A 80 12.18 -5.92 10.05
CA GLY A 80 13.40 -6.31 10.76
C GLY A 80 13.64 -7.81 10.67
N GLY A 81 14.86 -8.28 10.97
CA GLY A 81 15.27 -9.68 10.84
C GLY A 81 15.45 -10.43 12.16
N ASN A 82 15.44 -9.73 13.30
CA ASN A 82 15.60 -10.38 14.61
C ASN A 82 14.24 -10.59 15.30
N PRO A 83 13.84 -11.85 15.62
CA PRO A 83 12.53 -12.15 16.20
C PRO A 83 12.25 -11.42 17.52
N GLU A 84 13.24 -11.33 18.41
CA GLU A 84 13.07 -10.75 19.73
C GLU A 84 12.83 -9.23 19.65
N THR A 85 13.65 -8.52 18.88
CA THR A 85 13.49 -7.07 18.71
C THR A 85 12.23 -6.72 17.94
N MET A 86 11.80 -7.58 17.00
CA MET A 86 10.51 -7.44 16.31
C MET A 86 9.34 -7.60 17.28
N ALA A 87 9.38 -8.59 18.17
CA ALA A 87 8.38 -8.80 19.19
C ALA A 87 8.28 -7.61 20.17
N TRP A 88 9.41 -7.09 20.67
CA TRP A 88 9.43 -5.92 21.56
C TRP A 88 8.83 -4.67 20.90
N ASN A 89 9.16 -4.45 19.63
CA ASN A 89 8.68 -3.27 18.92
C ASN A 89 7.23 -3.41 18.46
N ALA A 90 6.75 -4.63 18.20
CA ALA A 90 5.34 -4.90 17.96
C ALA A 90 4.50 -4.64 19.23
N ALA A 91 4.93 -5.13 20.39
CA ALA A 91 4.28 -4.82 21.68
C ALA A 91 4.29 -3.31 21.94
N ARG A 92 5.43 -2.64 21.68
CA ARG A 92 5.53 -1.19 21.83
C ARG A 92 4.59 -0.44 20.87
N ALA A 93 4.43 -0.89 19.64
CA ALA A 93 3.49 -0.28 18.69
C ALA A 93 2.03 -0.37 19.19
N VAL A 94 1.65 -1.51 19.79
CA VAL A 94 0.31 -1.69 20.37
C VAL A 94 0.13 -0.77 21.59
N GLU A 95 1.13 -0.64 22.48
CA GLU A 95 1.11 0.34 23.58
C GLU A 95 0.93 1.79 23.08
N VAL A 96 1.47 2.11 21.90
CA VAL A 96 1.36 3.44 21.27
C VAL A 96 -0.01 3.65 20.59
N GLY A 97 -0.78 2.59 20.37
CA GLY A 97 -2.14 2.68 19.82
C GLY A 97 -2.39 1.84 18.56
N ALA A 98 -1.42 1.03 18.10
CA ALA A 98 -1.65 0.14 16.96
C ALA A 98 -2.73 -0.90 17.26
N ARG A 99 -3.63 -1.12 16.29
CA ARG A 99 -4.73 -2.09 16.37
C ARG A 99 -4.50 -3.32 15.51
N ALA A 100 -3.47 -3.30 14.68
CA ALA A 100 -2.99 -4.43 13.89
C ALA A 100 -1.53 -4.20 13.54
N ILE A 101 -0.75 -5.27 13.43
CA ILE A 101 0.67 -5.25 13.02
C ILE A 101 0.81 -6.03 11.74
N ASP A 102 1.45 -5.42 10.74
CA ASP A 102 1.85 -6.07 9.51
C ASP A 102 3.38 -6.25 9.45
N LEU A 103 3.85 -7.39 8.95
CA LEU A 103 5.28 -7.74 8.91
C LEU A 103 5.79 -7.77 7.46
N ASN A 104 6.82 -6.98 7.17
CA ASN A 104 7.37 -6.83 5.83
C ASN A 104 8.52 -7.83 5.55
N PHE A 105 8.25 -8.80 4.69
CA PHE A 105 9.24 -9.73 4.12
C PHE A 105 9.39 -9.53 2.60
N GLY A 106 8.95 -8.40 2.06
CA GLY A 106 8.92 -8.18 0.62
C GLY A 106 9.72 -6.97 0.10
N CYS A 107 10.30 -6.14 0.98
CA CYS A 107 11.05 -4.96 0.55
C CYS A 107 12.30 -5.34 -0.26
N PRO A 108 12.43 -4.87 -1.54
CA PRO A 108 13.55 -5.24 -2.39
C PRO A 108 14.77 -4.31 -2.25
N ALA A 109 14.68 -3.23 -1.45
CA ALA A 109 15.70 -2.20 -1.33
C ALA A 109 17.03 -2.79 -0.82
N LYS A 110 18.15 -2.45 -1.49
CA LYS A 110 19.47 -2.94 -1.13
C LYS A 110 19.86 -2.62 0.33
N SER A 111 19.60 -1.40 0.77
CA SER A 111 19.89 -0.96 2.15
C SER A 111 19.13 -1.76 3.20
N VAL A 112 17.92 -2.24 2.88
CA VAL A 112 17.11 -3.08 3.76
C VAL A 112 17.65 -4.51 3.78
N ASN A 113 17.89 -5.09 2.61
CA ASN A 113 18.38 -6.47 2.47
C ASN A 113 19.78 -6.66 3.04
N ASN A 114 20.66 -5.67 2.87
CA ASN A 114 22.02 -5.68 3.47
C ASN A 114 22.03 -5.53 4.99
N SER A 115 20.88 -5.18 5.58
CA SER A 115 20.72 -5.00 7.02
C SER A 115 19.75 -6.04 7.60
N ASP A 116 19.74 -7.22 7.02
CA ASP A 116 19.02 -8.40 7.50
C ASP A 116 17.51 -8.15 7.66
N GLY A 117 16.86 -7.61 6.62
CA GLY A 117 15.41 -7.35 6.65
C GLY A 117 14.78 -7.41 5.25
N GLY A 118 13.46 -7.45 5.19
CA GLY A 118 12.70 -7.48 3.96
C GLY A 118 12.88 -8.78 3.18
N ALA A 119 13.05 -8.68 1.85
CA ALA A 119 13.01 -9.85 0.97
C ALA A 119 14.15 -10.85 1.17
N CYS A 120 15.30 -10.46 1.75
CA CYS A 120 16.40 -11.43 2.01
C CYS A 120 15.99 -12.54 2.97
N LEU A 121 15.01 -12.29 3.85
CA LEU A 121 14.48 -13.29 4.78
C LEU A 121 13.76 -14.44 4.09
N LEU A 122 13.25 -14.23 2.86
CA LEU A 122 12.59 -15.25 2.06
C LEU A 122 13.53 -16.38 1.58
N GLN A 123 14.84 -16.21 1.75
CA GLN A 123 15.83 -17.28 1.53
C GLN A 123 15.84 -18.31 2.66
N SER A 124 15.15 -18.05 3.77
CA SER A 124 15.14 -18.89 4.98
C SER A 124 13.74 -18.91 5.59
N PRO A 125 12.80 -19.72 5.09
CA PRO A 125 11.42 -19.76 5.56
C PRO A 125 11.28 -19.92 7.07
N HIS A 126 12.16 -20.72 7.73
CA HIS A 126 12.17 -20.86 9.17
C HIS A 126 12.37 -19.53 9.94
N ARG A 127 13.06 -18.56 9.32
CA ARG A 127 13.22 -17.21 9.92
C ARG A 127 11.93 -16.41 9.81
N VAL A 128 11.20 -16.56 8.70
CA VAL A 128 9.87 -15.94 8.55
C VAL A 128 8.95 -16.46 9.65
N GLU A 129 8.87 -17.77 9.84
CA GLU A 129 8.09 -18.42 10.90
C GLU A 129 8.52 -17.92 12.29
N ALA A 130 9.83 -17.91 12.58
CA ALA A 130 10.35 -17.46 13.87
C ALA A 130 9.98 -16.01 14.20
N ILE A 131 10.07 -15.11 13.21
CA ILE A 131 9.73 -13.68 13.40
C ILE A 131 8.22 -13.53 13.61
N VAL A 132 7.40 -14.12 12.74
CA VAL A 132 5.93 -14.05 12.86
C VAL A 132 5.50 -14.64 14.21
N GLY A 133 6.05 -15.82 14.60
CA GLY A 133 5.73 -16.49 15.85
C GLY A 133 6.15 -15.69 17.09
N ALA A 134 7.31 -15.04 17.04
CA ALA A 134 7.75 -14.19 18.15
C ALA A 134 6.82 -12.97 18.33
N VAL A 135 6.43 -12.33 17.23
CA VAL A 135 5.48 -11.20 17.26
C VAL A 135 4.11 -11.67 17.73
N ARG A 136 3.60 -12.81 17.19
CA ARG A 136 2.29 -13.33 17.59
C ARG A 136 2.21 -13.61 19.09
N ARG A 137 3.23 -14.27 19.66
CA ARG A 137 3.29 -14.58 21.10
C ARG A 137 3.42 -13.34 21.99
N ALA A 138 3.97 -12.24 21.48
CA ALA A 138 4.14 -11.00 22.24
C ALA A 138 2.89 -10.11 22.28
N LEU A 139 1.87 -10.43 21.50
CA LEU A 139 0.67 -9.61 21.37
C LEU A 139 -0.58 -10.36 21.86
N PRO A 140 -1.60 -9.64 22.37
CA PRO A 140 -2.92 -10.21 22.64
C PRO A 140 -3.53 -10.82 21.36
N ASP A 141 -4.36 -11.87 21.51
CA ASP A 141 -5.04 -12.53 20.39
C ASP A 141 -5.98 -11.58 19.62
N SER A 142 -6.50 -10.56 20.28
CA SER A 142 -7.33 -9.53 19.68
C SER A 142 -6.60 -8.60 18.70
N ILE A 143 -5.26 -8.62 18.69
CA ILE A 143 -4.45 -7.81 17.76
C ILE A 143 -4.04 -8.68 16.58
N PRO A 144 -4.54 -8.45 15.37
CA PRO A 144 -4.12 -9.18 14.18
C PRO A 144 -2.62 -8.99 13.89
N VAL A 145 -1.94 -10.09 13.58
CA VAL A 145 -0.57 -10.09 13.03
C VAL A 145 -0.67 -10.58 11.60
N THR A 146 -0.30 -9.75 10.64
CA THR A 146 -0.34 -10.09 9.20
C THR A 146 1.06 -10.07 8.61
N ALA A 147 1.25 -10.70 7.46
CA ALA A 147 2.54 -10.72 6.80
C ALA A 147 2.40 -10.33 5.32
N LYS A 148 3.43 -9.67 4.80
CA LYS A 148 3.53 -9.33 3.39
C LYS A 148 4.82 -9.89 2.81
N ILE A 149 4.70 -10.82 1.84
CA ILE A 149 5.81 -11.50 1.19
C ILE A 149 5.88 -11.19 -0.32
N ARG A 150 6.96 -11.64 -0.93
CA ARG A 150 7.11 -11.88 -2.37
C ARG A 150 7.19 -13.39 -2.63
N LEU A 151 7.17 -13.79 -3.91
CA LEU A 151 7.29 -15.20 -4.30
C LEU A 151 8.68 -15.81 -4.01
N GLY A 152 9.62 -15.03 -3.55
CA GLY A 152 10.97 -15.45 -3.19
C GLY A 152 12.00 -14.34 -3.38
N TYR A 153 13.26 -14.67 -3.24
CA TYR A 153 14.39 -13.74 -3.35
C TYR A 153 15.03 -13.78 -4.74
N SER A 154 15.83 -14.79 -5.05
CA SER A 154 16.51 -14.96 -6.34
C SER A 154 15.59 -15.51 -7.42
N ASP A 155 14.71 -16.40 -7.03
CA ASP A 155 13.73 -17.09 -7.87
C ASP A 155 12.41 -17.28 -7.10
N ARG A 156 11.57 -18.17 -7.56
CA ARG A 156 10.27 -18.46 -6.97
C ARG A 156 10.17 -19.84 -6.32
N SER A 157 11.28 -20.59 -6.18
CA SER A 157 11.26 -21.98 -5.68
C SER A 157 10.75 -22.10 -4.24
N SER A 158 10.96 -21.07 -3.40
CA SER A 158 10.56 -21.06 -1.99
C SER A 158 9.22 -20.36 -1.71
N TYR A 159 8.41 -20.06 -2.74
CA TYR A 159 7.18 -19.29 -2.55
C TYR A 159 6.21 -19.94 -1.57
N MET A 160 6.01 -21.26 -1.71
CA MET A 160 5.10 -22.01 -0.87
C MET A 160 5.64 -22.18 0.56
N ASP A 161 6.93 -22.47 0.70
CA ASP A 161 7.56 -22.64 2.02
C ASP A 161 7.49 -21.36 2.84
N ASN A 162 7.70 -20.18 2.21
CA ASN A 162 7.55 -18.88 2.86
C ASN A 162 6.09 -18.59 3.25
N ALA A 163 5.14 -18.97 2.41
CA ALA A 163 3.72 -18.80 2.70
C ALA A 163 3.29 -19.67 3.90
N ARG A 164 3.67 -20.95 3.91
CA ARG A 164 3.41 -21.87 5.04
C ARG A 164 4.12 -21.42 6.31
N ALA A 165 5.35 -20.92 6.22
CA ALA A 165 6.09 -20.40 7.36
C ALA A 165 5.39 -19.19 8.01
N ALA A 166 4.82 -18.29 7.22
CA ALA A 166 4.04 -17.16 7.74
C ALA A 166 2.78 -17.66 8.47
N GLU A 167 2.05 -18.62 7.91
CA GLU A 167 0.87 -19.24 8.55
C GLU A 167 1.25 -19.98 9.82
N ALA A 168 2.27 -20.84 9.78
CA ALA A 168 2.77 -21.62 10.93
C ALA A 168 3.22 -20.71 12.09
N GLY A 169 3.80 -19.55 11.77
CA GLY A 169 4.12 -18.51 12.75
C GLY A 169 2.89 -17.83 13.35
N GLY A 170 1.69 -18.03 12.83
CA GLY A 170 0.43 -17.48 13.34
C GLY A 170 0.02 -16.17 12.69
N ALA A 171 0.43 -15.91 11.45
CA ALA A 171 -0.15 -14.81 10.68
C ALA A 171 -1.65 -15.04 10.45
N SER A 172 -2.46 -14.00 10.64
CA SER A 172 -3.91 -14.05 10.43
C SER A 172 -4.33 -13.80 8.98
N GLU A 173 -3.47 -13.19 8.18
CA GLU A 173 -3.64 -12.94 6.74
C GLU A 173 -2.26 -12.83 6.08
N LEU A 174 -2.18 -13.18 4.80
CA LEU A 174 -0.93 -13.12 4.03
C LEU A 174 -1.12 -12.33 2.74
N ALA A 175 -0.44 -11.19 2.58
CA ALA A 175 -0.38 -10.47 1.32
C ALA A 175 0.81 -10.95 0.49
N VAL A 176 0.56 -11.36 -0.76
CA VAL A 176 1.57 -11.92 -1.65
C VAL A 176 1.75 -11.04 -2.87
N HIS A 177 2.94 -10.45 -3.02
CA HIS A 177 3.31 -9.77 -4.26
C HIS A 177 3.78 -10.81 -5.29
N ALA A 178 3.08 -10.89 -6.42
CA ALA A 178 3.24 -11.87 -7.49
C ALA A 178 4.58 -11.77 -8.25
N ARG A 179 5.68 -11.52 -7.55
CA ARG A 179 7.05 -11.44 -8.09
C ARG A 179 8.07 -11.84 -7.03
N SER A 180 9.23 -12.37 -7.49
CA SER A 180 10.40 -12.47 -6.63
C SER A 180 11.04 -11.08 -6.40
N LYS A 181 12.05 -11.01 -5.53
CA LYS A 181 12.81 -9.76 -5.33
C LYS A 181 13.59 -9.38 -6.59
N VAL A 182 14.14 -10.35 -7.31
CA VAL A 182 14.94 -10.13 -8.54
C VAL A 182 14.06 -9.65 -9.70
N ASP A 183 12.81 -10.11 -9.80
CA ASP A 183 11.84 -9.61 -10.78
C ASP A 183 11.57 -8.10 -10.59
N GLY A 184 11.74 -7.59 -9.38
CA GLY A 184 11.52 -6.18 -9.04
C GLY A 184 10.07 -5.77 -9.28
N TYR A 185 9.86 -4.91 -10.28
CA TYR A 185 8.56 -4.41 -10.71
C TYR A 185 8.31 -4.64 -12.21
N ARG A 186 9.15 -5.44 -12.86
CA ARG A 186 9.02 -5.75 -14.30
C ARG A 186 7.86 -6.70 -14.54
N PRO A 187 7.00 -6.46 -15.53
CA PRO A 187 5.97 -7.42 -15.94
C PRO A 187 6.59 -8.74 -16.42
N PRO A 188 5.86 -9.86 -16.30
CA PRO A 188 4.51 -10.00 -15.76
C PRO A 188 4.48 -10.13 -14.22
N ALA A 189 3.27 -9.99 -13.63
CA ALA A 189 2.97 -10.49 -12.30
C ALA A 189 2.49 -11.94 -12.42
N TYR A 190 3.04 -12.84 -11.63
CA TYR A 190 2.79 -14.28 -11.71
C TYR A 190 1.68 -14.67 -10.72
N TRP A 191 0.44 -14.38 -11.07
CA TRP A 191 -0.73 -14.57 -10.20
C TRP A 191 -1.05 -16.04 -9.91
N GLU A 192 -0.67 -16.96 -10.79
CA GLU A 192 -0.83 -18.39 -10.63
C GLU A 192 -0.25 -18.91 -9.30
N TYR A 193 0.92 -18.44 -8.90
CA TYR A 193 1.52 -18.81 -7.62
C TYR A 193 0.71 -18.33 -6.42
N ILE A 194 -0.01 -17.20 -6.55
CA ILE A 194 -0.92 -16.73 -5.48
C ILE A 194 -2.12 -17.69 -5.37
N GLY A 195 -2.64 -18.15 -6.51
CA GLY A 195 -3.71 -19.15 -6.54
C GLY A 195 -3.30 -20.43 -5.81
N GLU A 196 -2.11 -20.95 -6.13
CA GLU A 196 -1.56 -22.15 -5.48
C GLU A 196 -1.37 -21.94 -3.95
N ILE A 197 -0.87 -20.78 -3.52
CA ILE A 197 -0.77 -20.43 -2.09
C ILE A 197 -2.15 -20.42 -1.45
N ARG A 198 -3.12 -19.76 -2.07
CA ARG A 198 -4.50 -19.65 -1.54
C ARG A 198 -5.17 -21.00 -1.36
N GLU A 199 -4.92 -21.97 -2.26
CA GLU A 199 -5.45 -23.32 -2.15
C GLU A 199 -4.86 -24.11 -0.97
N GLN A 200 -3.62 -23.85 -0.62
CA GLN A 200 -2.87 -24.60 0.39
C GLN A 200 -2.98 -24.02 1.81
N LEU A 201 -3.25 -22.71 1.94
CA LEU A 201 -3.33 -22.06 3.24
C LEU A 201 -4.77 -22.03 3.78
N SER A 202 -4.91 -22.06 5.10
CA SER A 202 -6.18 -21.87 5.79
C SER A 202 -6.51 -20.40 6.06
N ILE A 203 -5.49 -19.55 6.11
CA ILE A 203 -5.64 -18.10 6.31
C ILE A 203 -5.98 -17.38 5.00
N PRO A 204 -6.66 -16.22 5.07
CA PRO A 204 -6.91 -15.39 3.89
C PRO A 204 -5.64 -14.95 3.19
N VAL A 205 -5.62 -15.10 1.85
CA VAL A 205 -4.53 -14.62 0.99
C VAL A 205 -4.98 -13.39 0.22
N ILE A 206 -4.16 -12.36 0.23
CA ILE A 206 -4.40 -11.07 -0.41
C ILE A 206 -3.53 -10.99 -1.66
N ALA A 207 -4.15 -10.94 -2.84
CA ALA A 207 -3.42 -10.85 -4.10
C ALA A 207 -2.86 -9.44 -4.35
N ASN A 208 -1.58 -9.35 -4.71
CA ASN A 208 -0.91 -8.08 -4.98
C ASN A 208 0.00 -8.18 -6.22
N GLY A 209 -0.04 -7.17 -7.06
CA GLY A 209 0.84 -7.00 -8.22
C GLY A 209 0.08 -6.81 -9.54
N ASP A 210 0.38 -5.72 -10.23
CA ASP A 210 -0.11 -5.33 -11.56
C ASP A 210 -1.64 -5.41 -11.79
N ILE A 211 -2.39 -5.01 -10.80
CA ILE A 211 -3.83 -4.77 -10.93
C ILE A 211 -4.00 -3.28 -11.23
N TRP A 212 -4.04 -2.90 -12.50
CA TRP A 212 -4.09 -1.51 -12.95
C TRP A 212 -5.48 -1.05 -13.36
N THR A 213 -6.34 -2.00 -13.75
CA THR A 213 -7.69 -1.77 -14.26
C THR A 213 -8.68 -2.74 -13.63
N VAL A 214 -9.97 -2.50 -13.82
CA VAL A 214 -11.03 -3.47 -13.46
C VAL A 214 -10.85 -4.78 -14.22
N SER A 215 -10.42 -4.76 -15.49
CA SER A 215 -10.13 -5.97 -16.25
C SER A 215 -8.95 -6.77 -15.68
N ASP A 216 -7.89 -6.09 -15.19
CA ASP A 216 -6.80 -6.79 -14.50
C ASP A 216 -7.27 -7.41 -13.18
N PHE A 217 -8.14 -6.71 -12.45
CA PHE A 217 -8.77 -7.25 -11.24
C PHE A 217 -9.57 -8.54 -11.54
N GLN A 218 -10.40 -8.52 -12.59
CA GLN A 218 -11.18 -9.68 -13.01
C GLN A 218 -10.28 -10.89 -13.28
N ARG A 219 -9.27 -10.72 -14.13
CA ARG A 219 -8.30 -11.78 -14.45
C ARG A 219 -7.54 -12.26 -13.22
N CYS A 220 -7.08 -11.32 -12.37
CA CYS A 220 -6.40 -11.68 -11.13
C CYS A 220 -7.31 -12.48 -10.21
N ARG A 221 -8.59 -12.10 -10.07
CA ARG A 221 -9.59 -12.83 -9.27
C ARG A 221 -9.83 -14.23 -9.83
N GLU A 222 -9.97 -14.36 -11.14
CA GLU A 222 -10.16 -15.65 -11.81
C GLU A 222 -8.96 -16.59 -11.59
N VAL A 223 -7.74 -16.08 -11.79
CA VAL A 223 -6.51 -16.89 -11.66
C VAL A 223 -6.22 -17.24 -10.21
N THR A 224 -6.43 -16.31 -9.28
CA THR A 224 -6.03 -16.52 -7.88
C THR A 224 -7.13 -17.11 -7.01
N GLY A 225 -8.40 -16.91 -7.37
CA GLY A 225 -9.55 -17.21 -6.52
C GLY A 225 -9.59 -16.39 -5.22
N CYS A 226 -8.79 -15.33 -5.09
CA CYS A 226 -8.74 -14.49 -3.89
C CYS A 226 -9.99 -13.60 -3.75
N GLY A 227 -10.42 -13.38 -2.51
CA GLY A 227 -11.48 -12.41 -2.16
C GLY A 227 -10.93 -11.06 -1.67
N ALA A 228 -9.60 -10.91 -1.61
CA ALA A 228 -8.93 -9.71 -1.14
C ALA A 228 -7.76 -9.32 -2.06
N PHE A 229 -7.61 -8.01 -2.31
CA PHE A 229 -6.64 -7.47 -3.26
C PHE A 229 -5.92 -6.27 -2.69
N MET A 230 -4.61 -6.20 -2.89
CA MET A 230 -3.79 -5.09 -2.43
C MET A 230 -3.29 -4.28 -3.63
N LEU A 231 -3.67 -3.00 -3.67
CA LEU A 231 -3.35 -2.06 -4.71
C LEU A 231 -2.26 -1.08 -4.23
N GLY A 232 -1.26 -0.82 -5.06
CA GLY A 232 -0.17 0.10 -4.75
C GLY A 232 -0.06 1.21 -5.79
N ARG A 233 0.84 1.05 -6.74
CA ARG A 233 1.07 2.02 -7.83
C ARG A 233 -0.19 2.35 -8.62
N SER A 234 -1.08 1.38 -8.77
CA SER A 234 -2.34 1.57 -9.46
C SER A 234 -3.30 2.53 -8.76
N LEU A 235 -3.35 2.55 -7.41
CA LEU A 235 -4.10 3.58 -6.67
C LEU A 235 -3.50 4.98 -6.82
N LEU A 236 -2.19 5.08 -7.06
CA LEU A 236 -1.58 6.37 -7.35
C LEU A 236 -1.82 6.82 -8.79
N ALA A 237 -1.89 5.87 -9.73
CA ALA A 237 -2.21 6.15 -11.12
C ALA A 237 -3.70 6.44 -11.34
N ARG A 238 -4.57 5.74 -10.63
CA ARG A 238 -6.02 5.84 -10.67
C ARG A 238 -6.58 5.82 -9.25
N PRO A 239 -6.68 6.99 -8.59
CA PRO A 239 -7.03 7.08 -7.16
C PRO A 239 -8.36 6.44 -6.77
N ASP A 240 -9.30 6.38 -7.70
CA ASP A 240 -10.63 5.78 -7.53
C ASP A 240 -10.74 4.32 -7.99
N LEU A 241 -9.62 3.64 -8.31
CA LEU A 241 -9.65 2.25 -8.80
C LEU A 241 -10.38 1.30 -7.84
N GLY A 242 -10.24 1.52 -6.53
CA GLY A 242 -10.96 0.73 -5.53
C GLY A 242 -12.48 0.86 -5.65
N LEU A 243 -12.98 2.07 -5.90
CA LEU A 243 -14.42 2.31 -6.16
C LEU A 243 -14.87 1.68 -7.47
N GLN A 244 -14.07 1.78 -8.54
CA GLN A 244 -14.39 1.17 -9.82
C GLN A 244 -14.53 -0.36 -9.70
N ILE A 245 -13.61 -1.01 -8.96
CA ILE A 245 -13.66 -2.46 -8.70
C ILE A 245 -14.92 -2.83 -7.91
N LYS A 246 -15.24 -2.08 -6.84
CA LYS A 246 -16.43 -2.35 -6.03
C LYS A 246 -17.71 -2.14 -6.82
N ALA A 247 -17.81 -1.03 -7.56
CA ALA A 247 -18.96 -0.74 -8.40
C ALA A 247 -19.20 -1.83 -9.46
N TYR A 248 -18.12 -2.32 -10.08
CA TYR A 248 -18.19 -3.45 -10.99
C TYR A 248 -18.76 -4.71 -10.31
N CYS A 249 -18.28 -5.05 -9.10
CA CYS A 249 -18.78 -6.22 -8.37
C CYS A 249 -20.21 -6.09 -7.85
N GLU A 250 -20.67 -4.86 -7.64
CA GLU A 250 -22.03 -4.50 -7.22
C GLU A 250 -22.97 -4.31 -8.42
N GLU A 251 -22.50 -4.50 -9.65
CA GLU A 251 -23.22 -4.19 -10.90
C GLU A 251 -23.82 -2.77 -10.93
N ARG A 252 -23.11 -1.84 -10.26
CA ARG A 252 -23.51 -0.45 -10.09
C ARG A 252 -22.79 0.43 -11.11
N GLN A 253 -23.53 1.36 -11.70
CA GLN A 253 -22.92 2.38 -12.53
C GLN A 253 -21.97 3.25 -11.68
N TYR A 254 -20.79 3.52 -12.23
CA TYR A 254 -19.80 4.39 -11.64
C TYR A 254 -19.13 5.24 -12.71
N GLN A 255 -19.08 6.54 -12.49
CA GLN A 255 -18.35 7.47 -13.34
C GLN A 255 -16.93 7.59 -12.82
N PRO A 256 -15.91 7.10 -13.53
CA PRO A 256 -14.52 7.26 -13.10
C PRO A 256 -14.12 8.73 -12.93
N MET A 257 -13.24 8.99 -11.98
CA MET A 257 -12.71 10.34 -11.79
C MET A 257 -12.06 10.87 -13.07
N ASP A 258 -12.41 12.10 -13.42
CA ASP A 258 -11.77 12.87 -14.48
C ASP A 258 -10.50 13.58 -13.98
N TRP A 259 -9.81 14.25 -14.90
CA TRP A 259 -8.59 14.98 -14.56
C TRP A 259 -8.83 16.15 -13.59
N GLN A 260 -9.94 16.86 -13.69
CA GLN A 260 -10.24 18.01 -12.82
C GLN A 260 -10.44 17.60 -11.36
N GLN A 261 -11.12 16.47 -11.16
CA GLN A 261 -11.27 15.87 -9.82
C GLN A 261 -9.90 15.46 -9.26
N VAL A 262 -9.01 14.91 -10.11
CA VAL A 262 -7.64 14.55 -9.72
C VAL A 262 -6.80 15.78 -9.40
N VAL A 263 -6.90 16.85 -10.17
CA VAL A 263 -6.18 18.12 -9.88
C VAL A 263 -6.65 18.70 -8.57
N THR A 264 -7.96 18.68 -8.30
CA THR A 264 -8.52 19.12 -7.01
C THR A 264 -7.94 18.31 -5.84
N LEU A 265 -7.80 16.99 -6.00
CA LEU A 265 -7.16 16.11 -5.02
C LEU A 265 -5.69 16.48 -4.81
N LEU A 266 -4.93 16.70 -5.90
CA LEU A 266 -3.53 17.13 -5.85
C LEU A 266 -3.37 18.50 -5.18
N TRP A 267 -4.28 19.41 -5.44
CA TRP A 267 -4.29 20.71 -4.79
C TRP A 267 -4.51 20.60 -3.27
N GLY A 268 -5.46 19.77 -2.86
CA GLY A 268 -5.68 19.45 -1.44
C GLY A 268 -4.43 18.89 -0.77
N TYR A 269 -3.73 17.97 -1.44
CA TYR A 269 -2.47 17.41 -0.96
C TYR A 269 -1.35 18.45 -0.89
N TYR A 270 -1.21 19.29 -1.90
CA TYR A 270 -0.24 20.39 -1.88
C TYR A 270 -0.46 21.30 -0.68
N ARG A 271 -1.69 21.76 -0.46
CA ARG A 271 -2.06 22.63 0.67
C ARG A 271 -1.77 21.98 2.03
N ALA A 272 -2.11 20.69 2.19
CA ALA A 272 -1.87 19.95 3.43
C ALA A 272 -0.36 19.79 3.74
N THR A 273 0.48 19.80 2.73
CA THR A 273 1.93 19.59 2.86
C THR A 273 2.77 20.87 2.83
N ARG A 274 2.19 21.98 2.37
CA ARG A 274 2.89 23.28 2.20
C ARG A 274 3.56 23.75 3.49
N GLU A 275 2.86 23.67 4.61
CA GLU A 275 3.33 24.16 5.91
C GLU A 275 4.31 23.17 6.60
N ILE A 276 4.36 21.93 6.14
CA ILE A 276 5.11 20.85 6.78
C ILE A 276 6.50 20.68 6.15
N TYR A 277 6.57 20.84 4.82
CA TYR A 277 7.84 20.64 4.10
C TYR A 277 8.64 21.94 3.98
N PRO A 278 9.98 21.88 4.15
CA PRO A 278 10.84 23.02 3.85
C PRO A 278 10.62 23.54 2.42
N ALA A 279 10.66 24.87 2.24
CA ALA A 279 10.38 25.53 0.96
C ALA A 279 11.13 24.91 -0.24
N LYS A 280 12.41 24.54 -0.06
CA LYS A 280 13.24 23.91 -1.12
C LYS A 280 12.71 22.55 -1.64
N TYR A 281 11.81 21.90 -0.89
CA TYR A 281 11.20 20.61 -1.26
C TYR A 281 9.73 20.75 -1.63
N LEU A 282 9.21 21.96 -1.61
CA LEU A 282 7.82 22.23 -1.95
C LEU A 282 7.51 21.72 -3.36
N GLY A 283 6.36 21.10 -3.52
CA GLY A 283 5.95 20.49 -4.78
C GLY A 283 6.61 19.17 -5.13
N ASN A 284 7.68 18.71 -4.44
CA ASN A 284 8.33 17.44 -4.77
C ASN A 284 7.39 16.24 -4.65
N ARG A 285 6.50 16.25 -3.66
CA ARG A 285 5.51 15.18 -3.46
C ARG A 285 4.46 15.16 -4.57
N ILE A 286 4.05 16.35 -5.05
CA ILE A 286 3.14 16.48 -6.20
C ILE A 286 3.81 15.92 -7.46
N LYS A 287 5.06 16.32 -7.73
CA LYS A 287 5.83 15.83 -8.88
C LYS A 287 6.03 14.31 -8.84
N GLN A 288 6.23 13.76 -7.65
CA GLN A 288 6.34 12.33 -7.43
C GLN A 288 5.01 11.61 -7.74
N TRP A 289 3.86 12.17 -7.29
CA TRP A 289 2.56 11.57 -7.57
C TRP A 289 2.18 11.69 -9.06
N LEU A 290 2.47 12.81 -9.69
CA LEU A 290 2.26 13.00 -11.14
C LEU A 290 3.01 11.94 -11.98
N ALA A 291 4.16 11.45 -11.50
CA ALA A 291 4.87 10.36 -12.19
C ALA A 291 4.08 9.04 -12.24
N TYR A 292 3.11 8.84 -11.36
CA TYR A 292 2.16 7.72 -11.42
C TYR A 292 0.90 8.09 -12.17
N LEU A 293 0.32 9.26 -11.92
CA LEU A 293 -0.92 9.72 -12.56
C LEU A 293 -0.83 9.76 -14.08
N LYS A 294 0.33 10.10 -14.65
CA LYS A 294 0.55 10.10 -16.10
C LYS A 294 0.36 8.73 -16.79
N LEU A 295 0.29 7.65 -16.00
CA LEU A 295 -0.01 6.32 -16.53
C LEU A 295 -1.49 6.14 -16.89
N ALA A 296 -2.36 7.00 -16.34
CA ALA A 296 -3.81 6.94 -16.55
C ALA A 296 -4.40 8.25 -17.08
N PHE A 297 -3.71 9.38 -16.91
CA PHE A 297 -4.16 10.72 -17.32
C PHE A 297 -3.07 11.38 -18.16
N PRO A 298 -3.26 11.55 -19.47
CA PRO A 298 -2.31 12.25 -20.35
C PRO A 298 -2.03 13.69 -19.89
N GLU A 299 -3.03 14.36 -19.32
CA GLU A 299 -2.96 15.73 -18.79
C GLU A 299 -1.92 15.84 -17.64
N ALA A 300 -1.75 14.78 -16.85
CA ALA A 300 -0.76 14.73 -15.78
C ALA A 300 0.67 14.88 -16.31
N GLN A 301 0.97 14.39 -17.52
CA GLN A 301 2.27 14.60 -18.17
C GLN A 301 2.46 16.06 -18.55
N LEU A 302 1.42 16.70 -19.10
CA LEU A 302 1.47 18.12 -19.50
C LEU A 302 1.64 19.01 -18.27
N PHE A 303 0.89 18.76 -17.20
CA PHE A 303 1.01 19.48 -15.94
C PHE A 303 2.39 19.27 -15.31
N PHE A 304 2.90 18.04 -15.28
CA PHE A 304 4.25 17.74 -14.80
C PHE A 304 5.32 18.55 -15.54
N GLU A 305 5.26 18.62 -16.88
CA GLU A 305 6.24 19.37 -17.69
C GLU A 305 6.29 20.85 -17.30
N ARG A 306 5.13 21.47 -17.01
CA ARG A 306 5.07 22.86 -16.57
C ARG A 306 5.67 23.07 -15.18
N ILE A 307 5.42 22.17 -14.22
CA ILE A 307 5.82 22.36 -12.82
C ILE A 307 7.16 21.73 -12.43
N LYS A 308 7.73 20.83 -13.23
CA LYS A 308 8.89 20.00 -12.87
C LYS A 308 10.11 20.79 -12.36
N ARG A 309 10.31 22.02 -12.85
CA ARG A 309 11.43 22.89 -12.47
C ARG A 309 11.05 23.98 -11.45
N LEU A 310 9.77 24.17 -11.20
CA LEU A 310 9.30 25.19 -10.27
C LEU A 310 9.62 24.79 -8.83
N ARG A 311 10.03 25.76 -8.03
CA ARG A 311 10.33 25.58 -6.59
C ARG A 311 9.63 26.61 -5.72
N GLU A 312 9.27 27.75 -6.28
CA GLU A 312 8.59 28.84 -5.59
C GLU A 312 7.10 28.54 -5.43
N ALA A 313 6.57 28.82 -4.23
CA ALA A 313 5.18 28.54 -3.90
C ALA A 313 4.22 29.23 -4.86
N ASP A 314 4.40 30.54 -5.07
CA ASP A 314 3.51 31.36 -5.90
C ASP A 314 3.45 30.85 -7.35
N MET A 315 4.59 30.40 -7.88
CA MET A 315 4.65 29.85 -9.23
C MET A 315 3.91 28.50 -9.33
N LEU A 316 4.06 27.63 -8.31
CA LEU A 316 3.33 26.36 -8.26
C LEU A 316 1.83 26.59 -8.12
N GLU A 317 1.42 27.53 -7.26
CA GLU A 317 0.02 27.87 -7.03
C GLU A 317 -0.65 28.49 -8.26
N ALA A 318 0.09 29.33 -9.00
CA ALA A 318 -0.38 29.89 -10.26
C ALA A 318 -0.65 28.77 -11.31
N GLU A 319 0.23 27.77 -11.40
CA GLU A 319 0.02 26.65 -12.32
C GLU A 319 -1.15 25.75 -11.88
N PHE A 320 -1.37 25.55 -10.59
CA PHE A 320 -2.58 24.87 -10.09
C PHE A 320 -3.85 25.65 -10.43
N ALA A 321 -3.84 26.97 -10.21
CA ALA A 321 -4.99 27.82 -10.54
C ALA A 321 -5.31 27.77 -12.04
N ARG A 322 -4.28 27.79 -12.89
CA ARG A 322 -4.44 27.65 -14.35
C ARG A 322 -5.04 26.29 -14.71
N GLU A 323 -4.53 25.20 -14.11
CA GLU A 323 -5.00 23.85 -14.41
C GLU A 323 -6.45 23.63 -14.00
N MET A 324 -6.86 24.19 -12.87
CA MET A 324 -8.24 24.13 -12.37
C MET A 324 -9.21 25.03 -13.18
N ALA A 325 -8.71 26.05 -13.88
CA ALA A 325 -9.54 26.96 -14.67
C ALA A 325 -9.84 26.44 -16.10
N THR A 326 -9.18 25.38 -16.57
CA THR A 326 -9.32 24.88 -17.95
C THR A 326 -10.65 24.19 -18.25
N ASP A 327 -11.54 24.05 -17.27
CA ASP A 327 -12.84 23.38 -17.40
C ASP A 327 -14.05 24.32 -17.49
N THR A 328 -13.83 25.62 -17.71
CA THR A 328 -14.94 26.49 -18.11
C THR A 328 -15.12 26.31 -19.63
N PRO A 329 -16.17 25.63 -20.12
CA PRO A 329 -16.45 25.66 -21.54
C PRO A 329 -16.57 27.12 -21.92
N GLU A 330 -15.74 27.58 -22.87
CA GLU A 330 -15.99 28.84 -23.56
C GLU A 330 -17.42 28.76 -24.05
N THR A 331 -18.33 29.46 -23.36
CA THR A 331 -19.64 29.78 -23.90
C THR A 331 -19.32 30.60 -25.15
N GLU A 332 -19.36 29.94 -26.32
CA GLU A 332 -19.41 30.62 -27.58
C GLU A 332 -20.55 31.65 -27.51
N ALA A 333 -20.16 32.89 -27.24
CA ALA A 333 -21.01 34.04 -27.47
C ALA A 333 -21.01 34.28 -28.99
N ALA A 334 -22.02 33.69 -29.67
CA ALA A 334 -22.41 34.09 -30.98
C ALA A 334 -23.44 35.21 -30.91
#